data_ab92a214b9056ed95777b8e6a42ba24e
#
_entry.id   ab92a214b9056ed95777b8e6a42ba24e
#
_cell.length_a   1.000
_cell.length_b   1.000
_cell.length_c   1.000
_cell.angle_alpha   90.00
_cell.angle_beta   90.00
_cell.angle_gamma   90.00
#
_symmetry.space_group_name_H-M   'P 1'
#
loop_
_entity.id
_entity.type
_entity.pdbx_description
1 polymer ?
#
loop_
_entity_poly.entity_id
_entity_poly.type
_entity_poly.pdbx_seq_one_letter_code
_entity_poly.pdbx_strand_id
1 'polypeptide(L)'
;MPEAIPIRKPVSINAPELTATRRIYVIGFNRCGTRSLTTAFKQAGIGCVHWDRNRLMLAILSDLRRHGRINLQTHYPGSNAFLDFIHVPEHGESGDHILTEGTLLYQHLIDSDPDAYFILNTRSVEGWLTSRCRHLNGSFLETYRQHLSRLKGKELNVDDVLLEWRRMWHQAHAEILSRFQREPHLRSLVFDIEHTPYNSLKRFLA
;
A
#
# COMPACT_ATOMS: atom_id res chain seq x y z
N MET A 1 19.74 25.16 10.15
CA MET A 1 20.00 23.95 9.34
C MET A 1 19.29 22.80 10.05
N PRO A 2 18.25 22.19 9.52
CA PRO A 2 17.66 21.01 10.18
C PRO A 2 18.63 19.82 10.01
N GLU A 3 18.95 19.19 11.14
CA GLU A 3 19.77 17.97 11.18
C GLU A 3 19.15 16.86 10.31
N ALA A 4 20.02 16.21 9.55
CA ALA A 4 19.64 15.06 8.74
C ALA A 4 19.21 13.91 9.66
N ILE A 5 17.99 13.43 9.51
CA ILE A 5 17.49 12.23 10.21
C ILE A 5 18.41 11.06 9.82
N PRO A 6 19.05 10.38 10.78
CA PRO A 6 19.96 9.30 10.46
C PRO A 6 19.20 8.16 9.78
N ILE A 7 19.68 7.78 8.58
CA ILE A 7 19.23 6.59 7.88
C ILE A 7 19.63 5.39 8.72
N ARG A 8 18.67 4.79 9.43
CA ARG A 8 18.90 3.55 10.18
C ARG A 8 19.36 2.46 9.22
N LYS A 9 20.52 1.86 9.49
CA LYS A 9 21.04 0.72 8.72
C LYS A 9 20.00 -0.40 8.69
N PRO A 10 19.78 -1.06 7.52
CA PRO A 10 18.85 -2.18 7.44
C PRO A 10 19.32 -3.32 8.36
N VAL A 11 18.42 -3.78 9.21
CA VAL A 11 18.65 -4.95 10.07
C VAL A 11 18.49 -6.18 9.18
N SER A 12 19.51 -7.04 9.12
CA SER A 12 19.42 -8.32 8.44
C SER A 12 18.32 -9.17 9.09
N ILE A 13 17.30 -9.51 8.33
CA ILE A 13 16.22 -10.41 8.75
C ILE A 13 16.66 -11.82 8.34
N ASN A 14 17.27 -12.57 9.26
CA ASN A 14 17.36 -14.02 9.10
C ASN A 14 15.97 -14.57 9.35
N ALA A 15 15.18 -14.76 8.29
CA ALA A 15 13.89 -15.40 8.38
C ALA A 15 14.11 -16.91 8.62
N PRO A 16 13.51 -17.53 9.66
CA PRO A 16 13.23 -18.95 9.61
C PRO A 16 12.37 -19.17 8.36
N GLU A 17 12.53 -20.32 7.70
CA GLU A 17 11.83 -20.68 6.47
C GLU A 17 10.36 -20.22 6.50
N LEU A 18 10.09 -19.05 5.95
CA LEU A 18 8.75 -18.66 5.56
C LEU A 18 8.35 -19.74 4.55
N THR A 19 7.54 -20.69 5.02
CA THR A 19 7.03 -21.74 4.14
C THR A 19 6.50 -21.06 2.89
N ALA A 20 7.04 -21.42 1.74
CA ALA A 20 6.94 -20.76 0.43
C ALA A 20 5.49 -20.61 -0.11
N THR A 21 4.48 -20.72 0.74
CA THR A 21 3.07 -20.86 0.35
C THR A 21 2.16 -19.71 0.78
N ARG A 22 2.56 -18.86 1.74
CA ARG A 22 1.67 -17.79 2.23
C ARG A 22 2.04 -16.45 1.63
N ARG A 23 1.01 -15.71 1.23
CA ARG A 23 1.14 -14.36 0.67
C ARG A 23 1.18 -13.31 1.77
N ILE A 24 1.79 -12.19 1.45
CA ILE A 24 1.87 -11.01 2.30
C ILE A 24 1.31 -9.83 1.52
N TYR A 25 0.26 -9.21 2.01
CA TYR A 25 -0.31 -8.00 1.46
C TYR A 25 -0.02 -6.81 2.38
N VAL A 26 0.72 -5.83 1.86
CA VAL A 26 0.98 -4.57 2.56
C VAL A 26 -0.05 -3.56 2.08
N ILE A 27 -1.13 -3.42 2.86
CA ILE A 27 -2.39 -2.80 2.44
C ILE A 27 -2.56 -1.33 2.78
N GLY A 28 -1.58 -0.71 3.46
CA GLY A 28 -1.61 0.72 3.72
C GLY A 28 -1.32 1.56 2.48
N PHE A 29 -1.50 2.86 2.61
CA PHE A 29 -1.29 3.80 1.51
C PHE A 29 0.17 3.85 1.05
N ASN A 30 0.38 4.27 -0.21
CA ASN A 30 1.70 4.63 -0.70
C ASN A 30 2.32 5.72 0.22
N ARG A 31 3.63 5.87 0.20
CA ARG A 31 4.38 6.80 1.07
C ARG A 31 4.36 6.46 2.58
N CYS A 32 3.83 5.31 2.95
CA CYS A 32 3.94 4.73 4.30
C CYS A 32 5.03 3.65 4.37
N GLY A 33 6.22 3.91 3.81
CA GLY A 33 7.39 3.04 3.94
C GLY A 33 7.38 1.78 3.07
N THR A 34 6.56 1.71 2.02
CA THR A 34 6.47 0.54 1.12
C THR A 34 7.83 0.16 0.52
N ARG A 35 8.69 1.13 0.17
CA ARG A 35 10.06 0.85 -0.34
C ARG A 35 10.97 0.22 0.72
N SER A 36 10.89 0.68 1.97
CA SER A 36 11.66 0.11 3.08
C SER A 36 11.24 -1.32 3.38
N LEU A 37 9.93 -1.59 3.38
CA LEU A 37 9.39 -2.94 3.52
C LEU A 37 9.81 -3.84 2.35
N THR A 38 9.78 -3.34 1.11
CA THR A 38 10.27 -4.07 -0.06
C THR A 38 11.73 -4.48 0.11
N THR A 39 12.58 -3.56 0.58
CA THR A 39 13.99 -3.85 0.83
C THR A 39 14.15 -4.91 1.91
N ALA A 40 13.42 -4.80 3.02
CA ALA A 40 13.45 -5.78 4.10
C ALA A 40 13.01 -7.18 3.64
N PHE A 41 11.94 -7.28 2.86
CA PHE A 41 11.47 -8.56 2.31
C PHE A 41 12.48 -9.18 1.36
N LYS A 42 13.07 -8.40 0.44
CA LYS A 42 14.11 -8.90 -0.47
C LYS A 42 15.34 -9.40 0.29
N GLN A 43 15.77 -8.71 1.34
CA GLN A 43 16.87 -9.16 2.19
C GLN A 43 16.55 -10.45 2.94
N ALA A 44 15.27 -10.70 3.23
CA ALA A 44 14.79 -11.95 3.81
C ALA A 44 14.54 -13.07 2.78
N GLY A 45 14.89 -12.87 1.50
CA GLY A 45 14.65 -13.85 0.44
C GLY A 45 13.20 -13.95 -0.03
N ILE A 46 12.33 -13.02 0.38
CA ILE A 46 10.92 -13.01 -0.02
C ILE A 46 10.79 -12.30 -1.36
N GLY A 47 10.30 -13.02 -2.37
CA GLY A 47 9.94 -12.45 -3.67
C GLY A 47 8.81 -11.43 -3.50
N CYS A 48 9.01 -10.19 -3.97
CA CYS A 48 8.01 -9.14 -3.78
C CYS A 48 7.80 -8.28 -5.01
N VAL A 49 6.54 -7.84 -5.20
CA VAL A 49 6.10 -6.89 -6.22
C VAL A 49 5.72 -5.58 -5.53
N HIS A 50 6.33 -4.50 -5.98
CA HIS A 50 6.08 -3.16 -5.47
C HIS A 50 5.64 -2.28 -6.65
N TRP A 51 4.38 -1.84 -6.65
CA TRP A 51 3.76 -0.98 -7.66
C TRP A 51 3.78 -1.52 -9.11
N ASP A 52 4.92 -1.94 -9.62
CA ASP A 52 5.14 -2.46 -10.97
C ASP A 52 4.54 -1.58 -12.08
N ARG A 53 4.77 -0.26 -12.03
CA ARG A 53 4.27 0.71 -13.03
C ARG A 53 2.77 0.53 -13.30
N ASN A 54 1.97 0.60 -12.24
CA ASN A 54 0.51 0.38 -12.26
C ASN A 54 0.05 -1.06 -12.53
N ARG A 55 0.91 -1.98 -13.05
CA ARG A 55 0.47 -3.32 -13.45
C ARG A 55 -0.08 -4.14 -12.29
N LEU A 56 0.48 -3.97 -11.08
CA LEU A 56 -0.03 -4.65 -9.89
C LEU A 56 -1.50 -4.28 -9.63
N MET A 57 -1.83 -2.99 -9.72
CA MET A 57 -3.21 -2.55 -9.51
C MET A 57 -4.14 -2.95 -10.66
N LEU A 58 -3.64 -2.89 -11.91
CA LEU A 58 -4.39 -3.35 -13.08
C LEU A 58 -4.71 -4.86 -13.02
N ALA A 59 -3.78 -5.67 -12.49
CA ALA A 59 -4.03 -7.11 -12.25
C ALA A 59 -5.18 -7.30 -11.25
N ILE A 60 -5.18 -6.58 -10.12
CA ILE A 60 -6.26 -6.61 -9.14
C ILE A 60 -7.60 -6.24 -9.76
N LEU A 61 -7.67 -5.12 -10.48
CA LEU A 61 -8.91 -4.66 -11.12
C LEU A 61 -9.40 -5.63 -12.19
N SER A 62 -8.48 -6.23 -12.95
CA SER A 62 -8.81 -7.27 -13.95
C SER A 62 -9.39 -8.52 -13.30
N ASP A 63 -8.79 -8.99 -12.21
CA ASP A 63 -9.24 -10.18 -11.49
C ASP A 63 -10.63 -9.94 -10.88
N LEU A 64 -10.85 -8.80 -10.23
CA LEU A 64 -12.15 -8.43 -9.67
C LEU A 64 -13.23 -8.35 -10.74
N ARG A 65 -12.93 -7.74 -11.90
CA ARG A 65 -13.89 -7.63 -13.01
C ARG A 65 -14.25 -8.99 -13.61
N ARG A 66 -13.27 -9.87 -13.76
CA ARG A 66 -13.46 -11.16 -14.46
C ARG A 66 -13.96 -12.27 -13.53
N HIS A 67 -13.51 -12.28 -12.29
CA HIS A 67 -13.66 -13.44 -11.40
C HIS A 67 -14.32 -13.08 -10.05
N GLY A 68 -14.50 -11.79 -9.74
CA GLY A 68 -15.00 -11.32 -8.46
C GLY A 68 -14.02 -11.55 -7.29
N ARG A 69 -12.83 -12.08 -7.56
CA ARG A 69 -11.79 -12.41 -6.56
C ARG A 69 -10.40 -12.17 -7.12
N ILE A 70 -9.44 -11.86 -6.25
CA ILE A 70 -8.07 -11.56 -6.61
C ILE A 70 -7.19 -12.81 -6.51
N ASN A 71 -6.35 -13.06 -7.54
CA ASN A 71 -5.33 -14.10 -7.52
C ASN A 71 -4.02 -13.60 -8.14
N LEU A 72 -3.21 -12.89 -7.36
CA LEU A 72 -1.96 -12.30 -7.85
C LEU A 72 -0.89 -13.35 -8.23
N GLN A 73 -1.02 -14.59 -7.80
CA GLN A 73 -0.07 -15.66 -8.18
C GLN A 73 -0.13 -15.98 -9.68
N THR A 74 -1.27 -15.79 -10.32
CA THR A 74 -1.41 -15.99 -11.77
C THR A 74 -0.67 -14.91 -12.57
N HIS A 75 -0.55 -13.71 -12.02
CA HIS A 75 0.13 -12.58 -12.66
C HIS A 75 1.62 -12.52 -12.30
N TYR A 76 1.96 -12.96 -11.09
CA TYR A 76 3.30 -12.85 -10.51
C TYR A 76 3.74 -14.19 -9.87
N PRO A 77 3.96 -15.23 -10.68
CA PRO A 77 4.41 -16.52 -10.17
C PRO A 77 5.78 -16.36 -9.47
N GLY A 78 5.89 -16.95 -8.27
CA GLY A 78 7.12 -16.87 -7.46
C GLY A 78 7.25 -15.62 -6.60
N SER A 79 6.28 -14.70 -6.61
CA SER A 79 6.23 -13.55 -5.69
C SER A 79 5.25 -13.82 -4.56
N ASN A 80 5.69 -13.57 -3.33
CA ASN A 80 4.88 -13.85 -2.13
C ASN A 80 4.44 -12.57 -1.41
N ALA A 81 5.06 -11.41 -1.67
CA ALA A 81 4.70 -10.15 -1.05
C ALA A 81 4.29 -9.11 -2.10
N PHE A 82 3.21 -8.39 -1.82
CA PHE A 82 2.63 -7.40 -2.71
C PHE A 82 2.43 -6.08 -1.97
N LEU A 83 2.94 -4.98 -2.55
CA LEU A 83 3.02 -3.69 -1.89
C LEU A 83 2.72 -2.54 -2.87
N ASP A 84 2.25 -1.42 -2.31
CA ASP A 84 2.05 -0.17 -3.06
C ASP A 84 0.97 -0.31 -4.13
N PHE A 85 -0.22 -0.64 -3.68
CA PHE A 85 -1.41 -0.82 -4.49
C PHE A 85 -1.99 0.54 -4.89
N ILE A 86 -1.46 1.15 -5.93
CA ILE A 86 -1.98 2.40 -6.47
C ILE A 86 -1.95 2.36 -7.99
N HIS A 87 -3.00 2.85 -8.62
CA HIS A 87 -3.04 3.17 -10.04
C HIS A 87 -3.13 4.67 -10.23
N VAL A 88 -2.14 5.24 -10.89
CA VAL A 88 -2.11 6.64 -11.28
C VAL A 88 -2.05 6.67 -12.80
N PRO A 89 -3.13 7.11 -13.47
CA PRO A 89 -3.14 7.19 -14.93
C PRO A 89 -2.04 8.12 -15.44
N GLU A 90 -1.39 7.73 -16.54
CA GLU A 90 -0.39 8.58 -17.20
C GLU A 90 -1.07 9.72 -17.98
N HIS A 91 -0.36 10.83 -18.17
CA HIS A 91 -0.86 11.93 -18.99
C HIS A 91 -1.10 11.45 -20.43
N GLY A 92 -2.33 11.59 -20.93
CA GLY A 92 -2.69 11.23 -22.29
C GLY A 92 -3.28 9.83 -22.47
N GLU A 93 -3.35 9.01 -21.44
CA GLU A 93 -4.12 7.76 -21.50
C GLU A 93 -5.61 8.10 -21.70
N SER A 94 -6.08 7.90 -22.93
CA SER A 94 -7.50 7.92 -23.26
C SER A 94 -8.10 6.56 -22.90
N GLY A 95 -8.89 6.51 -21.85
CA GLY A 95 -9.58 5.28 -21.42
C GLY A 95 -10.11 5.40 -19.99
N ASP A 96 -10.85 4.42 -19.56
CA ASP A 96 -11.48 4.30 -18.24
C ASP A 96 -10.46 4.10 -17.09
N HIS A 97 -9.22 4.57 -17.26
CA HIS A 97 -8.17 4.45 -16.26
C HIS A 97 -8.41 5.47 -15.15
N ILE A 98 -9.13 5.03 -14.13
CA ILE A 98 -9.46 5.84 -12.96
C ILE A 98 -8.30 5.75 -11.96
N LEU A 99 -7.91 6.90 -11.40
CA LEU A 99 -7.03 6.93 -10.24
C LEU A 99 -7.62 6.02 -9.15
N THR A 100 -6.88 4.99 -8.75
CA THR A 100 -7.37 3.99 -7.81
C THR A 100 -6.40 3.81 -6.65
N GLU A 101 -6.90 4.03 -5.44
CA GLU A 101 -6.19 3.74 -4.19
C GLU A 101 -6.49 2.31 -3.77
N GLY A 102 -5.54 1.42 -3.95
CA GLY A 102 -5.72 0.00 -3.63
C GLY A 102 -5.94 -0.29 -2.15
N THR A 103 -5.52 0.63 -1.27
CA THR A 103 -5.85 0.56 0.17
C THR A 103 -7.36 0.47 0.39
N LEU A 104 -8.18 1.10 -0.45
CA LEU A 104 -9.65 1.03 -0.37
C LEU A 104 -10.23 -0.32 -0.84
N LEU A 105 -9.41 -1.15 -1.47
CA LEU A 105 -9.79 -2.51 -1.91
C LEU A 105 -9.34 -3.60 -0.92
N TYR A 106 -8.91 -3.24 0.28
CA TYR A 106 -8.39 -4.18 1.28
C TYR A 106 -9.36 -5.33 1.59
N GLN A 107 -10.67 -5.07 1.57
CA GLN A 107 -11.69 -6.09 1.81
C GLN A 107 -11.60 -7.20 0.76
N HIS A 108 -11.51 -6.84 -0.51
CA HIS A 108 -11.39 -7.82 -1.59
C HIS A 108 -10.10 -8.64 -1.50
N LEU A 109 -9.00 -8.05 -1.03
CA LEU A 109 -7.75 -8.79 -0.79
C LEU A 109 -7.94 -9.81 0.33
N ILE A 110 -8.54 -9.41 1.46
CA ILE A 110 -8.80 -10.31 2.59
C ILE A 110 -9.77 -11.42 2.19
N ASP A 111 -10.88 -11.09 1.53
CA ASP A 111 -11.89 -12.07 1.13
C ASP A 111 -11.37 -13.06 0.07
N SER A 112 -10.42 -12.62 -0.76
CA SER A 112 -9.81 -13.48 -1.77
C SER A 112 -8.78 -14.45 -1.21
N ASP A 113 -8.12 -14.10 -0.10
CA ASP A 113 -7.00 -14.86 0.47
C ASP A 113 -6.93 -14.71 2.00
N PRO A 114 -7.92 -15.24 2.74
CA PRO A 114 -8.04 -15.02 4.19
C PRO A 114 -6.87 -15.63 5.00
N ASP A 115 -6.11 -16.56 4.41
CA ASP A 115 -4.96 -17.20 5.03
C ASP A 115 -3.64 -16.41 4.87
N ALA A 116 -3.66 -15.31 4.13
CA ALA A 116 -2.50 -14.47 3.93
C ALA A 116 -2.13 -13.65 5.19
N TYR A 117 -0.96 -13.04 5.15
CA TYR A 117 -0.54 -12.02 6.11
C TYR A 117 -0.96 -10.63 5.59
N PHE A 118 -1.62 -9.85 6.44
CA PHE A 118 -2.04 -8.48 6.11
C PHE A 118 -1.29 -7.47 6.98
N ILE A 119 -0.57 -6.56 6.36
CA ILE A 119 0.21 -5.54 7.05
C ILE A 119 -0.39 -4.18 6.69
N LEU A 120 -1.02 -3.52 7.68
CA LEU A 120 -1.36 -2.11 7.56
C LEU A 120 -0.11 -1.28 7.89
N ASN A 121 0.67 -0.96 6.86
CA ASN A 121 1.77 -0.03 7.01
C ASN A 121 1.23 1.39 7.13
N THR A 122 1.62 2.07 8.18
CA THR A 122 1.10 3.40 8.52
C THR A 122 2.18 4.34 9.04
N ARG A 123 1.82 5.58 9.25
CA ARG A 123 2.59 6.65 9.88
C ARG A 123 1.63 7.75 10.34
N SER A 124 2.15 8.84 10.92
CA SER A 124 1.32 10.00 11.20
C SER A 124 0.67 10.55 9.91
N VAL A 125 -0.61 10.96 10.00
CA VAL A 125 -1.34 11.51 8.84
C VAL A 125 -0.63 12.75 8.27
N GLU A 126 -0.08 13.61 9.12
CA GLU A 126 0.67 14.80 8.69
C GLU A 126 1.97 14.43 7.95
N GLY A 127 2.69 13.43 8.48
CA GLY A 127 3.87 12.89 7.82
C GLY A 127 3.54 12.25 6.47
N TRP A 128 2.41 11.57 6.37
CA TRP A 128 1.93 10.99 5.12
C TRP A 128 1.56 12.07 4.09
N LEU A 129 0.76 13.07 4.47
CA LEU A 129 0.38 14.19 3.60
C LEU A 129 1.61 14.93 3.07
N THR A 130 2.53 15.28 3.96
CA THR A 130 3.79 15.95 3.60
C THR A 130 4.60 15.12 2.61
N SER A 131 4.74 13.81 2.87
CA SER A 131 5.49 12.91 1.97
C SER A 131 4.82 12.76 0.61
N ARG A 132 3.50 12.78 0.57
CA ARG A 132 2.70 12.65 -0.64
C ARG A 132 2.78 13.91 -1.51
N CYS A 133 2.68 15.08 -0.89
CA CYS A 133 2.85 16.36 -1.59
C CYS A 133 4.23 16.50 -2.26
N ARG A 134 5.28 16.00 -1.60
CA ARG A 134 6.65 16.05 -2.13
C ARG A 134 6.97 14.94 -3.13
N HIS A 135 6.06 13.99 -3.32
CA HIS A 135 6.33 12.85 -4.19
C HIS A 135 6.48 13.30 -5.65
N LEU A 136 7.55 12.79 -6.31
CA LEU A 136 7.91 13.17 -7.69
C LEU A 136 7.99 14.70 -7.87
N ASN A 137 8.61 15.40 -6.91
CA ASN A 137 8.75 16.86 -6.90
C ASN A 137 7.41 17.60 -7.03
N GLY A 138 6.34 17.05 -6.42
CA GLY A 138 5.00 17.63 -6.43
C GLY A 138 4.11 17.22 -7.61
N SER A 139 4.65 16.59 -8.65
CA SER A 139 3.87 16.19 -9.82
C SER A 139 2.78 15.15 -9.49
N PHE A 140 3.01 14.30 -8.49
CA PHE A 140 2.01 13.37 -8.02
C PHE A 140 0.75 14.09 -7.48
N LEU A 141 0.93 15.12 -6.66
CA LEU A 141 -0.17 15.95 -6.15
C LEU A 141 -0.95 16.59 -7.31
N GLU A 142 -0.25 17.15 -8.28
CA GLU A 142 -0.89 17.80 -9.41
C GLU A 142 -1.68 16.82 -10.29
N THR A 143 -1.10 15.66 -10.60
CA THR A 143 -1.81 14.60 -11.32
C THR A 143 -3.06 14.16 -10.55
N TYR A 144 -2.94 13.98 -9.24
CA TYR A 144 -4.06 13.59 -8.38
C TYR A 144 -5.16 14.66 -8.37
N ARG A 145 -4.78 15.93 -8.24
CA ARG A 145 -5.70 17.08 -8.26
C ARG A 145 -6.51 17.11 -9.56
N GLN A 146 -5.86 16.97 -10.70
CA GLN A 146 -6.51 16.96 -12.02
C GLN A 146 -7.50 15.80 -12.15
N HIS A 147 -7.12 14.59 -11.75
CA HIS A 147 -8.03 13.44 -11.77
C HIS A 147 -9.23 13.63 -10.86
N LEU A 148 -8.99 14.08 -9.63
CA LEU A 148 -10.06 14.30 -8.66
C LEU A 148 -11.00 15.43 -9.13
N SER A 149 -10.47 16.49 -9.75
CA SER A 149 -11.26 17.56 -10.35
C SER A 149 -12.19 17.05 -11.46
N ARG A 150 -11.67 16.17 -12.33
CA ARG A 150 -12.49 15.54 -13.38
C ARG A 150 -13.59 14.67 -12.78
N LEU A 151 -13.27 13.83 -11.80
CA LEU A 151 -14.24 12.96 -11.14
C LEU A 151 -15.35 13.76 -10.44
N LYS A 152 -15.01 14.90 -9.83
CA LYS A 152 -15.98 15.74 -9.12
C LYS A 152 -16.67 16.78 -10.03
N GLY A 153 -16.29 16.86 -11.30
CA GLY A 153 -16.86 17.82 -12.26
C GLY A 153 -16.63 19.29 -11.91
N LYS A 154 -15.60 19.59 -11.10
CA LYS A 154 -15.23 20.95 -10.69
C LYS A 154 -13.72 21.06 -10.49
N GLU A 155 -13.18 22.25 -10.69
CA GLU A 155 -11.79 22.51 -10.38
C GLU A 155 -11.58 22.49 -8.86
N LEU A 156 -10.55 21.74 -8.42
CA LEU A 156 -10.13 21.63 -7.03
C LEU A 156 -8.80 22.35 -6.84
N ASN A 157 -8.63 22.99 -5.69
CA ASN A 157 -7.34 23.51 -5.26
C ASN A 157 -6.56 22.45 -4.45
N VAL A 158 -5.36 22.80 -4.00
CA VAL A 158 -4.50 21.91 -3.21
C VAL A 158 -5.15 21.54 -1.87
N ASP A 159 -5.76 22.50 -1.19
CA ASP A 159 -6.39 22.29 0.11
C ASP A 159 -7.56 21.30 0.01
N ASP A 160 -8.34 21.35 -1.08
CA ASP A 160 -9.40 20.39 -1.36
C ASP A 160 -8.85 18.96 -1.46
N VAL A 161 -7.70 18.80 -2.12
CA VAL A 161 -7.03 17.48 -2.24
C VAL A 161 -6.51 17.00 -0.89
N LEU A 162 -5.89 17.88 -0.10
CA LEU A 162 -5.38 17.53 1.23
C LEU A 162 -6.51 17.12 2.17
N LEU A 163 -7.64 17.82 2.10
CA LEU A 163 -8.83 17.48 2.89
C LEU A 163 -9.38 16.10 2.49
N GLU A 164 -9.48 15.83 1.18
CA GLU A 164 -9.93 14.53 0.69
C GLU A 164 -8.97 13.40 1.09
N TRP A 165 -7.66 13.60 0.96
CA TRP A 165 -6.66 12.64 1.40
C TRP A 165 -6.75 12.36 2.91
N ARG A 166 -6.89 13.39 3.73
CA ARG A 166 -7.05 13.25 5.19
C ARG A 166 -8.29 12.43 5.53
N ARG A 167 -9.45 12.76 4.91
CA ARG A 167 -10.70 12.02 5.09
C ARG A 167 -10.53 10.56 4.71
N MET A 168 -10.00 10.30 3.53
CA MET A 168 -9.75 8.94 3.02
C MET A 168 -8.80 8.15 3.93
N TRP A 169 -7.74 8.80 4.44
CA TRP A 169 -6.79 8.18 5.37
C TRP A 169 -7.49 7.73 6.66
N HIS A 170 -8.23 8.62 7.32
CA HIS A 170 -8.93 8.31 8.56
C HIS A 170 -9.98 7.22 8.37
N GLN A 171 -10.77 7.32 7.29
CA GLN A 171 -11.80 6.33 7.00
C GLN A 171 -11.19 4.95 6.76
N ALA A 172 -10.22 4.82 5.87
CA ALA A 172 -9.59 3.54 5.55
C ALA A 172 -8.93 2.91 6.78
N HIS A 173 -8.20 3.71 7.59
CA HIS A 173 -7.58 3.20 8.82
C HIS A 173 -8.63 2.71 9.82
N ALA A 174 -9.68 3.48 10.05
CA ALA A 174 -10.75 3.07 10.96
C ALA A 174 -11.42 1.77 10.53
N GLU A 175 -11.72 1.63 9.24
CA GLU A 175 -12.35 0.43 8.68
C GLU A 175 -11.43 -0.80 8.74
N ILE A 176 -10.15 -0.66 8.36
CA ILE A 176 -9.18 -1.76 8.40
C ILE A 176 -8.94 -2.22 9.84
N LEU A 177 -8.71 -1.29 10.77
CA LEU A 177 -8.50 -1.61 12.18
C LEU A 177 -9.73 -2.29 12.78
N SER A 178 -10.92 -1.79 12.47
CA SER A 178 -12.17 -2.42 12.91
C SER A 178 -12.30 -3.84 12.37
N ARG A 179 -11.91 -4.09 11.12
CA ARG A 179 -11.93 -5.45 10.55
C ARG A 179 -10.92 -6.37 11.26
N PHE A 180 -9.70 -5.93 11.48
CA PHE A 180 -8.70 -6.70 12.22
C PHE A 180 -9.14 -7.06 13.63
N GLN A 181 -9.87 -6.16 14.31
CA GLN A 181 -10.43 -6.42 15.64
C GLN A 181 -11.58 -7.42 15.61
N ARG A 182 -12.46 -7.34 14.61
CA ARG A 182 -13.63 -8.25 14.50
C ARG A 182 -13.25 -9.65 14.01
N GLU A 183 -12.12 -9.77 13.30
CA GLU A 183 -11.67 -11.04 12.72
C GLU A 183 -10.29 -11.43 13.25
N PRO A 184 -10.19 -11.85 14.52
CA PRO A 184 -8.92 -12.13 15.18
C PRO A 184 -8.19 -13.37 14.61
N HIS A 185 -8.85 -14.14 13.75
CA HIS A 185 -8.24 -15.24 13.02
C HIS A 185 -7.36 -14.76 11.86
N LEU A 186 -7.55 -13.52 11.39
CA LEU A 186 -6.71 -12.94 10.35
C LEU A 186 -5.28 -12.71 10.88
N ARG A 187 -4.30 -13.10 10.08
CA ARG A 187 -2.91 -12.77 10.36
C ARG A 187 -2.65 -11.32 9.99
N SER A 188 -2.87 -10.43 10.93
CA SER A 188 -2.80 -8.99 10.70
C SER A 188 -1.80 -8.29 11.62
N LEU A 189 -1.13 -7.27 11.08
CA LEU A 189 -0.18 -6.43 11.80
C LEU A 189 -0.41 -4.97 11.42
N VAL A 190 -0.50 -4.09 12.42
CA VAL A 190 -0.35 -2.64 12.22
C VAL A 190 1.12 -2.30 12.39
N PHE A 191 1.73 -1.81 11.32
CA PHE A 191 3.15 -1.47 11.27
C PHE A 191 3.33 0.03 11.04
N ASP A 192 3.44 0.77 12.16
CA ASP A 192 3.79 2.19 12.12
C ASP A 192 5.29 2.33 11.81
N ILE A 193 5.61 2.87 10.65
CA ILE A 193 7.00 3.01 10.18
C ILE A 193 7.83 4.00 11.01
N GLU A 194 7.18 4.86 11.78
CA GLU A 194 7.83 5.85 12.64
C GLU A 194 8.13 5.29 14.03
N HIS A 195 7.32 4.35 14.53
CA HIS A 195 7.38 3.90 15.92
C HIS A 195 7.53 2.39 16.10
N THR A 196 7.03 1.57 15.16
CA THR A 196 7.08 0.11 15.32
C THR A 196 8.49 -0.42 15.00
N PRO A 197 9.14 -1.16 15.93
CA PRO A 197 10.43 -1.78 15.66
C PRO A 197 10.34 -2.84 14.56
N TYR A 198 11.33 -2.90 13.66
CA TYR A 198 11.38 -3.92 12.59
C TYR A 198 11.36 -5.36 13.11
N ASN A 199 11.83 -5.61 14.33
CA ASN A 199 11.73 -6.93 14.97
C ASN A 199 10.28 -7.40 15.17
N SER A 200 9.30 -6.49 15.23
CA SER A 200 7.88 -6.84 15.28
C SER A 200 7.41 -7.47 13.97
N LEU A 201 7.88 -6.95 12.83
CA LEU A 201 7.62 -7.53 11.51
C LEU A 201 8.22 -8.96 11.41
N LYS A 202 9.46 -9.11 11.86
CA LYS A 202 10.13 -10.43 11.88
C LYS A 202 9.34 -11.46 12.70
N ARG A 203 8.93 -11.09 13.91
CA ARG A 203 8.14 -11.99 14.80
C ARG A 203 6.76 -12.31 14.22
N PHE A 204 6.15 -11.36 13.53
CA PHE A 204 4.85 -11.55 12.90
C PHE A 204 4.90 -12.54 11.73
N LEU A 205 6.00 -12.56 10.97
CA LEU A 205 6.16 -13.40 9.80
C LEU A 205 6.83 -14.76 10.09
N ALA A 206 7.35 -14.96 11.30
CA ALA A 206 7.95 -16.24 11.75
C ALA A 206 6.87 -17.25 12.11
#